data_b6f7bacec3a28db9a63445d5f3a20bd6
#
_entry.id   b6f7bacec3a28db9a63445d5f3a20bd6
#
_cell.length_a   1.000
_cell.length_b   1.000
_cell.length_c   1.000
_cell.angle_alpha   90.00
_cell.angle_beta   90.00
_cell.angle_gamma   90.00
#
_symmetry.space_group_name_H-M   'P 1'
#
loop_
_entity.id
_entity.type
_entity.pdbx_description
1 polymer ?
#
loop_
_entity_poly.entity_id
_entity_poly.type
_entity_poly.pdbx_seq_one_letter_code
_entity_poly.pdbx_strand_id
1 'polypeptide(L)'
;MPLGASRVAGARPEYESYRYELWKLLVNSGIEFDFTGTENDGANYPNFNGLSFDRDHEGRGGINSSEIRSGIDAWLRESGVPDIVLFSSPGGNDDLTSITYESVLDNINAIVDAIQAINPEATIIIEQAAPPMTNEQTSEFLAVYNQIIQDVVTIAERQSTTTSKVMTVDMATGFTDAMLADDVHYNEAGARFIATR
;
A
#
# COMPACT_ATOMS: atom_id res chain seq x y z
N MET A 1 -7.12 4.34 -5.69
CA MET A 1 -6.59 2.98 -5.96
C MET A 1 -5.69 2.53 -4.82
N PRO A 2 -6.06 1.53 -4.03
CA PRO A 2 -5.15 0.83 -3.10
C PRO A 2 -4.20 -0.07 -3.91
N LEU A 3 -2.88 0.19 -3.87
CA LEU A 3 -1.84 -0.50 -4.64
C LEU A 3 -0.83 -1.16 -3.70
N GLY A 4 -0.46 -2.41 -3.95
CA GLY A 4 0.59 -3.11 -3.18
C GLY A 4 0.44 -4.62 -3.16
N ALA A 5 0.92 -5.23 -2.08
CA ALA A 5 0.98 -6.68 -1.93
C ALA A 5 -0.17 -7.24 -1.04
N SER A 6 0.14 -8.28 -0.27
CA SER A 6 -0.83 -8.99 0.59
C SER A 6 -1.50 -8.09 1.64
N ARG A 7 -0.81 -7.09 2.19
CA ARG A 7 -1.38 -6.12 3.14
C ARG A 7 -2.47 -5.24 2.51
N VAL A 8 -2.45 -5.09 1.18
CA VAL A 8 -3.53 -4.46 0.41
C VAL A 8 -4.58 -5.48 0.02
N ALA A 9 -4.19 -6.63 -0.52
CA ALA A 9 -5.12 -7.68 -0.94
C ALA A 9 -6.02 -8.15 0.21
N GLY A 10 -5.44 -8.43 1.37
CA GLY A 10 -6.13 -9.13 2.46
C GLY A 10 -6.33 -10.61 2.14
N ALA A 11 -6.69 -11.38 3.16
CA ALA A 11 -7.13 -12.77 3.03
C ALA A 11 -8.02 -13.13 4.22
N ARG A 12 -9.12 -12.40 4.39
CA ARG A 12 -10.06 -12.63 5.48
C ARG A 12 -10.70 -14.03 5.40
N PRO A 13 -10.77 -14.80 6.51
CA PRO A 13 -10.57 -14.37 7.89
C PRO A 13 -9.12 -14.53 8.42
N GLU A 14 -8.16 -15.00 7.63
CA GLU A 14 -6.79 -15.30 8.09
C GLU A 14 -6.06 -14.03 8.53
N TYR A 15 -6.17 -12.97 7.71
CA TYR A 15 -5.66 -11.64 8.04
C TYR A 15 -6.44 -10.55 7.30
N GLU A 16 -6.34 -9.33 7.81
CA GLU A 16 -7.12 -8.20 7.30
C GLU A 16 -6.29 -7.31 6.35
N SER A 17 -6.99 -6.65 5.43
CA SER A 17 -6.49 -5.44 4.77
C SER A 17 -7.04 -4.20 5.47
N TYR A 18 -6.31 -3.09 5.41
CA TYR A 18 -6.77 -1.81 5.94
C TYR A 18 -7.97 -1.22 5.18
N ARG A 19 -8.23 -1.69 3.95
CA ARG A 19 -9.22 -1.12 3.01
C ARG A 19 -10.64 -1.04 3.60
N TYR A 20 -11.10 -2.08 4.28
CA TYR A 20 -12.44 -2.09 4.88
C TYR A 20 -12.56 -1.06 6.01
N GLU A 21 -11.54 -0.91 6.86
CA GLU A 21 -11.53 0.08 7.92
C GLU A 21 -11.47 1.51 7.35
N LEU A 22 -10.62 1.74 6.36
CA LEU A 22 -10.53 3.02 5.64
C LEU A 22 -11.85 3.38 4.95
N TRP A 23 -12.47 2.42 4.27
CA TRP A 23 -13.77 2.59 3.63
C TRP A 23 -14.85 3.05 4.63
N LYS A 24 -14.90 2.45 5.82
CA LYS A 24 -15.83 2.87 6.88
C LYS A 24 -15.58 4.31 7.35
N LEU A 25 -14.32 4.71 7.47
CA LEU A 25 -13.94 6.08 7.85
C LEU A 25 -14.39 7.09 6.79
N LEU A 26 -14.16 6.79 5.51
CA LEU A 26 -14.55 7.64 4.39
C LEU A 26 -16.08 7.77 4.30
N VAL A 27 -16.81 6.66 4.42
CA VAL A 27 -18.29 6.66 4.48
C VAL A 27 -18.80 7.52 5.63
N ASN A 28 -18.22 7.39 6.83
CA ASN A 28 -18.61 8.20 7.98
C ASN A 28 -18.31 9.70 7.81
N SER A 29 -17.28 10.02 7.03
CA SER A 29 -16.92 11.41 6.72
C SER A 29 -17.79 12.04 5.64
N GLY A 30 -18.69 11.27 5.01
CA GLY A 30 -19.55 11.74 3.93
C GLY A 30 -18.80 12.07 2.65
N ILE A 31 -17.59 11.52 2.46
CA ILE A 31 -16.79 11.68 1.25
C ILE A 31 -17.34 10.70 0.20
N GLU A 32 -17.65 11.20 -0.99
CA GLU A 32 -17.92 10.36 -2.16
C GLU A 32 -16.60 9.88 -2.75
N PHE A 33 -16.45 8.58 -2.88
CA PHE A 33 -15.24 7.94 -3.41
C PHE A 33 -15.57 6.58 -4.01
N ASP A 34 -14.65 6.07 -4.79
CA ASP A 34 -14.70 4.76 -5.44
C ASP A 34 -13.30 4.13 -5.33
N PHE A 35 -13.21 2.94 -4.79
CA PHE A 35 -11.96 2.19 -4.86
C PHE A 35 -11.82 1.60 -6.26
N THR A 36 -10.65 1.75 -6.85
CA THR A 36 -10.37 1.25 -8.19
C THR A 36 -9.21 0.26 -8.16
N GLY A 37 -9.23 -0.69 -9.07
CA GLY A 37 -8.21 -1.71 -9.26
C GLY A 37 -8.74 -2.83 -10.13
N THR A 38 -7.87 -3.73 -10.57
CA THR A 38 -8.24 -4.88 -11.41
C THR A 38 -8.52 -6.13 -10.58
N GLU A 39 -8.24 -6.09 -9.28
CA GLU A 39 -8.55 -7.15 -8.31
C GLU A 39 -9.82 -6.81 -7.52
N ASN A 40 -10.52 -7.85 -7.10
CA ASN A 40 -11.72 -7.72 -6.28
C ASN A 40 -11.69 -8.74 -5.13
N ASP A 41 -11.85 -8.24 -3.91
CA ASP A 41 -11.81 -9.08 -2.71
C ASP A 41 -13.09 -9.93 -2.59
N GLY A 42 -12.95 -11.24 -2.67
CA GLY A 42 -14.04 -12.20 -2.54
C GLY A 42 -14.52 -12.48 -1.11
N ALA A 43 -13.87 -11.93 -0.08
CA ALA A 43 -14.20 -12.21 1.31
C ALA A 43 -15.56 -11.61 1.73
N ASN A 44 -16.10 -12.11 2.84
CA ASN A 44 -17.37 -11.63 3.37
C ASN A 44 -17.14 -10.48 4.36
N TYR A 45 -17.69 -9.31 4.03
CA TYR A 45 -17.66 -8.12 4.88
C TYR A 45 -19.07 -7.72 5.31
N PRO A 46 -19.29 -7.37 6.58
CA PRO A 46 -20.57 -6.81 7.02
C PRO A 46 -20.88 -5.50 6.29
N ASN A 47 -22.17 -5.26 6.03
CA ASN A 47 -22.61 -3.94 5.60
C ASN A 47 -22.36 -2.91 6.71
N PHE A 48 -22.02 -1.69 6.31
CA PHE A 48 -21.81 -0.58 7.23
C PHE A 48 -22.68 0.62 6.81
N ASN A 49 -23.48 1.14 7.75
CA ASN A 49 -24.47 2.20 7.47
C ASN A 49 -25.43 1.89 6.29
N GLY A 50 -25.77 0.59 6.11
CA GLY A 50 -26.63 0.12 5.02
C GLY A 50 -25.92 -0.01 3.66
N LEU A 51 -24.63 0.28 3.58
CA LEU A 51 -23.82 0.16 2.37
C LEU A 51 -22.98 -1.11 2.37
N SER A 52 -22.78 -1.69 1.20
CA SER A 52 -21.84 -2.80 0.99
C SER A 52 -20.44 -2.25 0.78
N PHE A 53 -19.43 -2.97 1.28
CA PHE A 53 -18.03 -2.61 1.09
C PHE A 53 -17.67 -2.58 -0.39
N ASP A 54 -17.00 -1.53 -0.80
CA ASP A 54 -16.34 -1.42 -2.09
C ASP A 54 -15.05 -2.24 -2.07
N ARG A 55 -14.98 -3.29 -2.89
CA ARG A 55 -13.95 -4.34 -2.79
C ARG A 55 -12.81 -4.20 -3.78
N ASP A 56 -12.87 -3.20 -4.67
CA ASP A 56 -11.89 -3.07 -5.74
C ASP A 56 -10.52 -2.61 -5.21
N HIS A 57 -9.45 -3.16 -5.76
CA HIS A 57 -8.08 -2.85 -5.36
C HIS A 57 -7.06 -3.32 -6.39
N GLU A 58 -5.82 -2.89 -6.22
CA GLU A 58 -4.65 -3.32 -6.99
C GLU A 58 -3.61 -3.97 -6.07
N GLY A 59 -4.08 -4.78 -5.11
CA GLY A 59 -3.23 -5.56 -4.21
C GLY A 59 -3.11 -7.00 -4.65
N ARG A 60 -1.88 -7.55 -4.70
CA ARG A 60 -1.62 -8.96 -5.04
C ARG A 60 -0.70 -9.60 -4.02
N GLY A 61 -1.14 -10.73 -3.45
CA GLY A 61 -0.35 -11.47 -2.45
C GLY A 61 1.02 -11.88 -2.98
N GLY A 62 2.09 -11.58 -2.24
CA GLY A 62 3.45 -11.98 -2.56
C GLY A 62 4.15 -11.15 -3.65
N ILE A 63 3.47 -10.23 -4.31
CA ILE A 63 4.05 -9.42 -5.38
C ILE A 63 5.18 -8.52 -4.86
N ASN A 64 6.25 -8.37 -5.64
CA ASN A 64 7.39 -7.49 -5.38
C ASN A 64 7.37 -6.21 -6.23
N SER A 65 8.31 -5.29 -6.00
CA SER A 65 8.36 -4.01 -6.72
C SER A 65 8.57 -4.15 -8.23
N SER A 66 9.34 -5.14 -8.66
CA SER A 66 9.59 -5.41 -10.10
C SER A 66 8.32 -5.89 -10.81
N GLU A 67 7.52 -6.72 -10.15
CA GLU A 67 6.26 -7.22 -10.67
C GLU A 67 5.21 -6.11 -10.72
N ILE A 68 5.13 -5.25 -9.68
CA ILE A 68 4.26 -4.06 -9.70
C ILE A 68 4.64 -3.15 -10.87
N ARG A 69 5.95 -2.83 -11.02
CA ARG A 69 6.46 -2.04 -12.14
C ARG A 69 6.07 -2.62 -13.50
N SER A 70 6.12 -3.93 -13.64
CA SER A 70 5.79 -4.61 -14.90
C SER A 70 4.30 -4.58 -15.23
N GLY A 71 3.43 -4.55 -14.22
CA GLY A 71 1.97 -4.61 -14.40
C GLY A 71 1.27 -3.25 -14.39
N ILE A 72 1.84 -2.24 -13.73
CA ILE A 72 1.14 -1.00 -13.37
C ILE A 72 0.51 -0.27 -14.58
N ASP A 73 1.20 -0.19 -15.70
CA ASP A 73 0.67 0.44 -16.90
C ASP A 73 -0.61 -0.21 -17.43
N ALA A 74 -0.67 -1.54 -17.41
CA ALA A 74 -1.84 -2.29 -17.84
C ALA A 74 -3.00 -2.11 -16.85
N TRP A 75 -2.72 -2.21 -15.56
CA TRP A 75 -3.71 -2.09 -14.48
C TRP A 75 -4.36 -0.71 -14.45
N LEU A 76 -3.57 0.36 -14.61
CA LEU A 76 -4.09 1.74 -14.68
C LEU A 76 -5.01 1.97 -15.89
N ARG A 77 -4.75 1.30 -17.02
CA ARG A 77 -5.60 1.39 -18.22
C ARG A 77 -6.90 0.60 -18.07
N GLU A 78 -6.85 -0.52 -17.37
CA GLU A 78 -7.99 -1.42 -17.18
C GLU A 78 -8.93 -0.92 -16.08
N SER A 79 -8.39 -0.52 -14.93
CA SER A 79 -9.18 -0.09 -13.77
C SER A 79 -9.69 1.35 -13.83
N GLY A 80 -9.25 2.12 -14.82
CA GLY A 80 -9.49 3.56 -14.89
C GLY A 80 -8.38 4.36 -14.20
N VAL A 81 -8.40 5.67 -14.47
CA VAL A 81 -7.37 6.61 -14.02
C VAL A 81 -7.65 7.04 -12.58
N PRO A 82 -6.82 6.66 -11.59
CA PRO A 82 -7.06 7.03 -10.19
C PRO A 82 -6.66 8.49 -9.92
N ASP A 83 -7.46 9.19 -9.11
CA ASP A 83 -7.10 10.50 -8.57
C ASP A 83 -6.13 10.38 -7.39
N ILE A 84 -6.27 9.30 -6.61
CA ILE A 84 -5.43 9.02 -5.45
C ILE A 84 -4.93 7.58 -5.51
N VAL A 85 -3.62 7.38 -5.36
CA VAL A 85 -3.00 6.05 -5.21
C VAL A 85 -2.43 5.92 -3.80
N LEU A 86 -2.84 4.84 -3.10
CA LEU A 86 -2.31 4.45 -1.79
C LEU A 86 -1.31 3.33 -2.02
N PHE A 87 -0.02 3.67 -2.13
CA PHE A 87 1.04 2.71 -2.43
C PHE A 87 1.61 2.14 -1.12
N SER A 88 1.16 0.94 -0.80
CA SER A 88 1.50 0.24 0.45
C SER A 88 2.73 -0.64 0.34
N SER A 89 3.54 -0.64 1.39
CA SER A 89 4.71 -1.51 1.58
C SER A 89 5.62 -1.60 0.34
N PRO A 90 6.06 -0.46 -0.23
CA PRO A 90 6.90 -0.49 -1.42
C PRO A 90 8.19 -1.27 -1.14
N GLY A 91 8.50 -2.24 -2.00
CA GLY A 91 9.66 -3.12 -1.84
C GLY A 91 9.56 -4.19 -0.75
N GLY A 92 8.42 -4.32 -0.06
CA GLY A 92 8.29 -5.21 1.10
C GLY A 92 8.44 -6.72 0.80
N ASN A 93 8.23 -7.15 -0.44
CA ASN A 93 8.42 -8.54 -0.89
C ASN A 93 9.63 -8.71 -1.81
N ASP A 94 10.50 -7.72 -1.90
CA ASP A 94 11.70 -7.85 -2.72
C ASP A 94 12.72 -8.75 -2.03
N ASP A 95 13.21 -9.76 -2.74
CA ASP A 95 14.30 -10.62 -2.29
C ASP A 95 15.63 -9.94 -2.57
N LEU A 96 16.16 -9.24 -1.57
CA LEU A 96 17.43 -8.51 -1.65
C LEU A 96 18.65 -9.42 -1.77
N THR A 97 18.47 -10.74 -1.79
CA THR A 97 19.55 -11.69 -2.16
C THR A 97 19.66 -11.86 -3.67
N SER A 98 18.59 -11.59 -4.42
CA SER A 98 18.50 -11.74 -5.87
C SER A 98 18.36 -10.42 -6.63
N ILE A 99 17.98 -9.33 -5.95
CA ILE A 99 17.82 -7.97 -6.51
C ILE A 99 18.60 -6.97 -5.65
N THR A 100 19.25 -5.99 -6.26
CA THR A 100 19.94 -4.95 -5.50
C THR A 100 18.96 -3.97 -4.88
N TYR A 101 19.36 -3.34 -3.78
CA TYR A 101 18.56 -2.31 -3.10
C TYR A 101 18.27 -1.12 -4.05
N GLU A 102 19.24 -0.70 -4.84
CA GLU A 102 19.09 0.35 -5.85
C GLU A 102 18.02 -0.01 -6.88
N SER A 103 17.92 -1.28 -7.28
CA SER A 103 16.86 -1.73 -8.21
C SER A 103 15.47 -1.63 -7.60
N VAL A 104 15.32 -1.82 -6.27
CA VAL A 104 14.05 -1.59 -5.57
C VAL A 104 13.65 -0.12 -5.63
N LEU A 105 14.58 0.80 -5.35
CA LEU A 105 14.33 2.24 -5.44
C LEU A 105 14.00 2.68 -6.87
N ASP A 106 14.70 2.13 -7.87
CA ASP A 106 14.40 2.38 -9.28
C ASP A 106 13.00 1.88 -9.68
N ASN A 107 12.58 0.75 -9.14
CA ASN A 107 11.22 0.24 -9.37
C ASN A 107 10.16 1.16 -8.74
N ILE A 108 10.37 1.61 -7.51
CA ILE A 108 9.45 2.54 -6.83
C ILE A 108 9.33 3.84 -7.62
N ASN A 109 10.45 4.43 -8.07
CA ASN A 109 10.44 5.62 -8.91
C ASN A 109 9.68 5.38 -10.22
N ALA A 110 9.94 4.28 -10.91
CA ALA A 110 9.27 3.96 -12.17
C ALA A 110 7.76 3.71 -12.02
N ILE A 111 7.31 3.17 -10.88
CA ILE A 111 5.89 3.03 -10.57
C ILE A 111 5.24 4.40 -10.40
N VAL A 112 5.87 5.32 -9.68
CA VAL A 112 5.39 6.70 -9.52
C VAL A 112 5.34 7.41 -10.88
N ASP A 113 6.39 7.29 -11.70
CA ASP A 113 6.45 7.86 -13.05
C ASP A 113 5.32 7.34 -13.93
N ALA A 114 5.01 6.04 -13.88
CA ALA A 114 3.92 5.42 -14.64
C ALA A 114 2.54 5.97 -14.22
N ILE A 115 2.31 6.14 -12.93
CA ILE A 115 1.07 6.73 -12.41
C ILE A 115 0.93 8.18 -12.89
N GLN A 116 1.98 8.98 -12.77
CA GLN A 116 1.99 10.39 -13.20
C GLN A 116 1.88 10.53 -14.72
N ALA A 117 2.39 9.58 -15.50
CA ALA A 117 2.24 9.58 -16.95
C ALA A 117 0.78 9.36 -17.39
N ILE A 118 0.01 8.58 -16.64
CA ILE A 118 -1.43 8.34 -16.90
C ILE A 118 -2.28 9.47 -16.32
N ASN A 119 -1.99 9.92 -15.09
CA ASN A 119 -2.66 11.05 -14.45
C ASN A 119 -1.64 12.06 -13.87
N PRO A 120 -1.32 13.13 -14.61
CA PRO A 120 -0.41 14.18 -14.14
C PRO A 120 -0.91 14.98 -12.92
N GLU A 121 -2.15 14.75 -12.48
CA GLU A 121 -2.76 15.41 -11.32
C GLU A 121 -2.96 14.42 -10.15
N ALA A 122 -2.53 13.17 -10.29
CA ALA A 122 -2.69 12.16 -9.24
C ALA A 122 -2.00 12.57 -7.94
N THR A 123 -2.64 12.29 -6.82
CA THR A 123 -1.99 12.28 -5.50
C THR A 123 -1.52 10.88 -5.18
N ILE A 124 -0.23 10.70 -4.91
CA ILE A 124 0.38 9.40 -4.58
C ILE A 124 0.83 9.44 -3.14
N ILE A 125 0.28 8.55 -2.32
CA ILE A 125 0.63 8.42 -0.90
C ILE A 125 1.43 7.13 -0.74
N ILE A 126 2.71 7.24 -0.41
CA ILE A 126 3.63 6.11 -0.24
C ILE A 126 3.75 5.79 1.25
N GLU A 127 3.52 4.57 1.63
CA GLU A 127 3.74 4.11 3.00
C GLU A 127 5.21 4.11 3.40
N GLN A 128 5.53 4.70 4.56
CA GLN A 128 6.64 4.26 5.38
C GLN A 128 6.13 3.04 6.15
N ALA A 129 6.39 1.85 5.61
CA ALA A 129 5.67 0.62 5.94
C ALA A 129 5.73 0.27 7.44
N ALA A 130 4.63 -0.25 7.99
CA ALA A 130 4.63 -0.86 9.31
C ALA A 130 5.60 -2.06 9.35
N PRO A 131 6.37 -2.27 10.46
CA PRO A 131 7.33 -3.36 10.56
C PRO A 131 6.62 -4.72 10.63
N PRO A 132 7.34 -5.82 10.35
CA PRO A 132 6.90 -7.16 10.70
C PRO A 132 7.00 -7.40 12.22
N MET A 133 6.61 -8.59 12.67
CA MET A 133 6.73 -9.00 14.06
C MET A 133 8.17 -8.88 14.58
N THR A 134 8.33 -8.52 15.85
CA THR A 134 9.64 -8.20 16.45
C THR A 134 10.67 -9.36 16.31
N ASN A 135 10.22 -10.61 16.35
CA ASN A 135 11.11 -11.77 16.17
C ASN A 135 11.66 -11.91 14.74
N GLU A 136 11.03 -11.29 13.74
CA GLU A 136 11.50 -11.24 12.35
C GLU A 136 12.48 -10.09 12.08
N GLN A 137 12.62 -9.15 13.04
CA GLN A 137 13.44 -7.96 12.88
C GLN A 137 14.92 -8.23 13.21
N THR A 138 15.60 -9.00 12.34
CA THR A 138 17.05 -9.17 12.44
C THR A 138 17.80 -7.86 12.24
N SER A 139 19.08 -7.80 12.60
CA SER A 139 19.91 -6.60 12.36
C SER A 139 20.06 -6.28 10.88
N GLU A 140 20.11 -7.28 10.03
CA GLU A 140 20.17 -7.15 8.57
C GLU A 140 18.85 -6.60 8.02
N PHE A 141 17.72 -7.13 8.48
CA PHE A 141 16.41 -6.61 8.13
C PHE A 141 16.27 -5.14 8.55
N LEU A 142 16.58 -4.81 9.81
CA LEU A 142 16.44 -3.45 10.33
C LEU A 142 17.31 -2.44 9.59
N ALA A 143 18.50 -2.84 9.13
CA ALA A 143 19.36 -1.96 8.33
C ALA A 143 18.68 -1.55 7.01
N VAL A 144 18.11 -2.51 6.27
CA VAL A 144 17.39 -2.27 5.01
C VAL A 144 16.06 -1.56 5.26
N TYR A 145 15.29 -2.00 6.25
CA TYR A 145 14.01 -1.41 6.60
C TYR A 145 14.15 0.07 6.98
N ASN A 146 15.11 0.41 7.86
CA ASN A 146 15.35 1.80 8.24
C ASN A 146 15.82 2.66 7.05
N GLN A 147 16.53 2.05 6.10
CA GLN A 147 16.94 2.74 4.88
C GLN A 147 15.73 3.03 3.99
N ILE A 148 14.90 2.04 3.69
CA ILE A 148 13.78 2.21 2.75
C ILE A 148 12.73 3.20 3.26
N ILE A 149 12.42 3.21 4.57
CA ILE A 149 11.47 4.19 5.12
C ILE A 149 11.98 5.65 5.06
N GLN A 150 13.30 5.87 4.95
CA GLN A 150 13.89 7.18 4.70
C GLN A 150 13.92 7.50 3.19
N ASP A 151 14.25 6.52 2.37
CA ASP A 151 14.39 6.73 0.94
C ASP A 151 13.03 6.97 0.26
N VAL A 152 11.93 6.37 0.74
CA VAL A 152 10.59 6.70 0.23
C VAL A 152 10.20 8.16 0.50
N VAL A 153 10.67 8.77 1.59
CA VAL A 153 10.49 10.21 1.85
C VAL A 153 11.23 11.03 0.79
N THR A 154 12.49 10.67 0.54
CA THR A 154 13.32 11.34 -0.49
C THR A 154 12.72 11.17 -1.89
N ILE A 155 12.19 9.99 -2.21
CA ILE A 155 11.48 9.73 -3.48
C ILE A 155 10.25 10.63 -3.57
N ALA A 156 9.42 10.69 -2.53
CA ALA A 156 8.21 11.50 -2.51
C ALA A 156 8.51 12.99 -2.74
N GLU A 157 9.55 13.53 -2.08
CA GLU A 157 9.98 14.92 -2.26
C GLU A 157 10.45 15.19 -3.70
N ARG A 158 11.23 14.27 -4.30
CA ARG A 158 11.76 14.42 -5.65
C ARG A 158 10.73 14.25 -6.75
N GLN A 159 9.78 13.36 -6.55
CA GLN A 159 8.74 13.02 -7.53
C GLN A 159 7.53 13.97 -7.46
N SER A 160 7.40 14.75 -6.39
CA SER A 160 6.30 15.70 -6.27
C SER A 160 6.48 16.84 -7.28
N THR A 161 5.41 17.12 -8.03
CA THR A 161 5.37 18.20 -9.03
C THR A 161 4.40 19.30 -8.62
N THR A 162 4.22 20.31 -9.47
CA THR A 162 3.23 21.38 -9.23
C THR A 162 1.78 20.87 -9.32
N THR A 163 1.54 19.80 -10.05
CA THR A 163 0.20 19.23 -10.30
C THR A 163 -0.02 17.90 -9.61
N SER A 164 0.97 16.99 -9.62
CA SER A 164 0.91 15.70 -8.94
C SER A 164 1.65 15.77 -7.61
N LYS A 165 0.93 15.51 -6.54
CA LYS A 165 1.53 15.42 -5.20
C LYS A 165 1.96 14.01 -4.88
N VAL A 166 3.23 13.84 -4.50
CA VAL A 166 3.74 12.60 -3.90
C VAL A 166 4.08 12.90 -2.45
N MET A 167 3.53 12.10 -1.53
CA MET A 167 3.72 12.29 -0.09
C MET A 167 3.88 10.95 0.60
N THR A 168 4.36 10.95 1.83
CA THR A 168 4.48 9.75 2.64
C THR A 168 3.53 9.77 3.82
N VAL A 169 3.21 8.58 4.31
CA VAL A 169 2.49 8.39 5.56
C VAL A 169 3.25 7.41 6.45
N ASP A 170 3.48 7.80 7.71
CA ASP A 170 4.18 6.98 8.71
C ASP A 170 3.22 5.92 9.28
N MET A 171 3.39 4.67 8.85
CA MET A 171 2.68 3.51 9.37
C MET A 171 3.48 2.77 10.46
N ALA A 172 4.74 3.18 10.70
CA ALA A 172 5.65 2.49 11.61
C ALA A 172 5.51 2.98 13.07
N THR A 173 5.43 4.30 13.27
CA THR A 173 5.40 4.88 14.61
C THR A 173 4.15 4.47 15.38
N GLY A 174 4.35 3.73 16.48
CA GLY A 174 3.28 3.23 17.35
C GLY A 174 2.66 1.90 16.88
N PHE A 175 3.13 1.32 15.78
CA PHE A 175 2.74 -0.03 15.37
C PHE A 175 3.42 -1.08 16.28
N THR A 176 2.71 -2.15 16.62
CA THR A 176 3.20 -3.19 17.54
C THR A 176 2.77 -4.58 17.08
N ASP A 177 3.45 -5.63 17.59
CA ASP A 177 3.15 -7.04 17.30
C ASP A 177 1.68 -7.42 17.59
N ALA A 178 1.03 -6.76 18.57
CA ALA A 178 -0.38 -6.99 18.87
C ALA A 178 -1.34 -6.60 17.72
N MET A 179 -0.84 -5.91 16.70
CA MET A 179 -1.58 -5.47 15.51
C MET A 179 -1.41 -6.45 14.33
N LEU A 180 -0.67 -7.55 14.52
CA LEU A 180 -0.41 -8.55 13.50
C LEU A 180 -1.22 -9.83 13.76
N ALA A 181 -1.66 -10.47 12.68
CA ALA A 181 -2.32 -11.78 12.67
C ALA A 181 -1.30 -12.93 12.59
N ASP A 182 -0.19 -12.65 11.92
CA ASP A 182 0.99 -13.51 11.76
C ASP A 182 2.25 -12.65 11.74
N ASP A 183 3.35 -13.15 11.21
CA ASP A 183 4.64 -12.43 11.22
C ASP A 183 4.62 -11.09 10.47
N VAL A 184 3.70 -10.87 9.53
CA VAL A 184 3.69 -9.67 8.67
C VAL A 184 2.31 -9.08 8.40
N HIS A 185 1.23 -9.86 8.49
CA HIS A 185 -0.09 -9.42 8.08
C HIS A 185 -0.91 -8.81 9.23
N TYR A 186 -1.77 -7.86 8.91
CA TYR A 186 -2.58 -7.16 9.90
C TYR A 186 -3.71 -8.05 10.45
N ASN A 187 -3.95 -7.97 11.75
CA ASN A 187 -5.24 -8.31 12.32
C ASN A 187 -6.20 -7.09 12.25
N GLU A 188 -7.40 -7.22 12.79
CA GLU A 188 -8.39 -6.12 12.79
C GLU A 188 -7.86 -4.85 13.46
N ALA A 189 -7.08 -4.96 14.55
CA ALA A 189 -6.51 -3.81 15.23
C ALA A 189 -5.45 -3.11 14.36
N GLY A 190 -4.60 -3.88 13.69
CA GLY A 190 -3.62 -3.37 12.74
C GLY A 190 -4.26 -2.70 11.53
N ALA A 191 -5.25 -3.35 10.92
CA ALA A 191 -6.00 -2.79 9.81
C ALA A 191 -6.63 -1.43 10.18
N ARG A 192 -7.22 -1.33 11.37
CA ARG A 192 -7.78 -0.08 11.90
C ARG A 192 -6.71 0.97 12.15
N PHE A 193 -5.56 0.58 12.72
CA PHE A 193 -4.45 1.48 12.97
C PHE A 193 -3.96 2.09 11.65
N ILE A 194 -3.69 1.28 10.63
CA ILE A 194 -3.25 1.74 9.30
C ILE A 194 -4.28 2.67 8.66
N ALA A 195 -5.58 2.31 8.71
CA ALA A 195 -6.65 3.10 8.12
C ALA A 195 -6.84 4.50 8.74
N THR A 196 -6.35 4.71 9.97
CA THR A 196 -6.49 6.00 10.68
C THR A 196 -5.30 6.94 10.49
N ARG A 197 -4.26 6.49 9.80
CA ARG A 197 -3.09 7.30 9.46
C ARG A 197 -3.34 8.09 8.19
#